data_2aef8fede4580e4d07f55d6ddf9a135d
#
_entry.id   2aef8fede4580e4d07f55d6ddf9a135d
#
_cell.length_a   1.000
_cell.length_b   1.000
_cell.length_c   1.000
_cell.angle_alpha   90.00
_cell.angle_beta   90.00
_cell.angle_gamma   90.00
#
_symmetry.space_group_name_H-M   'P 1'
#
loop_
_entity.id
_entity.type
_entity.pdbx_description
1 polymer ?
#
loop_
_entity_poly.entity_id
_entity_poly.type
_entity_poly.pdbx_seq_one_letter_code
_entity_poly.pdbx_strand_id
1 'polypeptide(L)'
;MYQKITLRNGVRVVAERIDHVRSAAIGVWIGNGSRFESAEQNGISHFIEHMIFKGTEKRTARHIASMMDAMGGQSNAFTTKDCTCYYMKVLDTHLHTAAELLADMFLCSSFADEDIELERGVVLEEIDMYEDTPEDVATEKLFEACYEGTALGRPILGTEETLARMDSKALHDYVRKNYHPEDTVVALSGSFSDANLDYICELFGEMQGSGRNQIEPAHYQPRVVIRPKEIEQNHLCLGFPGLPLLDDKRYAYQLMNAIIGGGMSSRLFQTVRERNGMCYSIYSFPSSHVDTGMFSIYVGLGQEDEAKAAKLICNVLRDFCAEGPTREELSRCREQLKSNLLMGLESTNARMHHLGRYELFTDHIISSDELVAAYDAVTADQVRALANEVFRFDQASICAVGNTGDEAYYRSLIG
;
A
#
# COMPACT_ATOMS: atom_id res chain seq x y z
N MET A 1 0.48 24.24 -9.74
CA MET A 1 -0.85 24.54 -9.13
C MET A 1 -1.82 23.51 -9.69
N TYR A 2 -2.54 22.79 -8.84
CA TYR A 2 -3.52 21.78 -9.27
C TYR A 2 -4.92 22.39 -9.40
N GLN A 3 -5.75 21.74 -10.23
CA GLN A 3 -7.17 22.05 -10.39
C GLN A 3 -7.98 20.91 -9.77
N LYS A 4 -9.10 21.22 -9.13
CA LYS A 4 -10.07 20.23 -8.62
C LYS A 4 -11.45 20.54 -9.20
N ILE A 5 -12.07 19.54 -9.82
CA ILE A 5 -13.39 19.60 -10.41
C ILE A 5 -14.23 18.49 -9.79
N THR A 6 -15.35 18.82 -9.18
CA THR A 6 -16.33 17.83 -8.73
C THR A 6 -17.44 17.72 -9.75
N LEU A 7 -17.59 16.54 -10.34
CA LEU A 7 -18.62 16.27 -11.36
C LEU A 7 -20.00 16.16 -10.70
N ARG A 8 -21.06 16.23 -11.52
CA ARG A 8 -22.46 16.20 -11.01
C ARG A 8 -22.80 14.88 -10.30
N ASN A 9 -22.18 13.78 -10.71
CA ASN A 9 -22.35 12.46 -10.07
C ASN A 9 -21.51 12.28 -8.80
N GLY A 10 -20.62 13.20 -8.46
CA GLY A 10 -19.78 13.15 -7.26
C GLY A 10 -18.33 12.72 -7.52
N VAL A 11 -17.98 12.25 -8.73
CA VAL A 11 -16.58 11.95 -9.08
C VAL A 11 -15.75 13.24 -8.96
N ARG A 12 -14.56 13.14 -8.38
CA ARG A 12 -13.60 14.23 -8.25
C ARG A 12 -12.49 14.05 -9.27
N VAL A 13 -12.26 15.06 -10.07
CA VAL A 13 -11.14 15.11 -11.02
C VAL A 13 -10.11 16.10 -10.49
N VAL A 14 -8.87 15.64 -10.28
CA VAL A 14 -7.75 16.46 -9.82
C VAL A 14 -6.64 16.44 -10.84
N ALA A 15 -6.19 17.62 -11.27
CA ALA A 15 -5.28 17.74 -12.39
C ALA A 15 -4.13 18.72 -12.10
N GLU A 16 -2.89 18.33 -12.43
CA GLU A 16 -1.71 19.20 -12.37
C GLU A 16 -1.00 19.23 -13.72
N ARG A 17 -1.07 20.38 -14.40
CA ARG A 17 -0.41 20.58 -15.70
C ARG A 17 1.06 20.89 -15.54
N ILE A 18 1.88 20.20 -16.33
CA ILE A 18 3.34 20.34 -16.37
C ILE A 18 3.77 20.53 -17.83
N ASP A 19 4.00 21.78 -18.24
CA ASP A 19 4.19 22.14 -19.64
C ASP A 19 5.54 21.72 -20.24
N HIS A 20 6.54 21.42 -19.40
CA HIS A 20 7.90 21.10 -19.84
C HIS A 20 8.18 19.60 -19.99
N VAL A 21 7.17 18.75 -19.82
CA VAL A 21 7.26 17.29 -20.02
C VAL A 21 6.46 16.86 -21.26
N ARG A 22 6.78 15.68 -21.79
CA ARG A 22 6.07 15.07 -22.92
C ARG A 22 5.23 13.86 -22.52
N SER A 23 5.08 13.63 -21.22
CA SER A 23 4.27 12.53 -20.69
C SER A 23 3.08 13.07 -19.90
N ALA A 24 1.98 12.30 -19.91
CA ALA A 24 0.86 12.49 -19.04
C ALA A 24 0.56 11.16 -18.32
N ALA A 25 0.20 11.24 -17.05
CA ALA A 25 -0.24 10.11 -16.24
C ALA A 25 -1.68 10.35 -15.77
N ILE A 26 -2.56 9.40 -16.02
CA ILE A 26 -3.95 9.39 -15.57
C ILE A 26 -4.18 8.18 -14.68
N GLY A 27 -4.86 8.35 -13.54
CA GLY A 27 -5.21 7.26 -12.62
C GLY A 27 -6.63 7.41 -12.09
N VAL A 28 -7.35 6.29 -12.03
CA VAL A 28 -8.67 6.17 -11.40
C VAL A 28 -8.48 5.52 -10.05
N TRP A 29 -8.75 6.25 -9.00
CA TRP A 29 -8.68 5.82 -7.61
C TRP A 29 -10.09 5.58 -7.09
N ILE A 30 -10.29 4.44 -6.47
CA ILE A 30 -11.55 4.10 -5.82
C ILE A 30 -11.31 3.82 -4.33
N GLY A 31 -12.09 4.46 -3.45
CA GLY A 31 -12.08 4.24 -2.00
C GLY A 31 -12.73 2.90 -1.65
N ASN A 32 -12.27 1.85 -2.31
CA ASN A 32 -12.65 0.45 -2.11
C ASN A 32 -11.42 -0.43 -2.28
N GLY A 33 -11.04 -1.14 -1.23
CA GLY A 33 -9.97 -2.13 -1.22
C GLY A 33 -10.43 -3.37 -0.47
N SER A 34 -9.51 -4.28 -0.15
CA SER A 34 -9.88 -5.59 0.42
C SER A 34 -10.58 -5.52 1.78
N ARG A 35 -10.45 -4.43 2.54
CA ARG A 35 -11.14 -4.27 3.82
C ARG A 35 -12.66 -4.00 3.71
N PHE A 36 -13.17 -3.70 2.51
CA PHE A 36 -14.59 -3.48 2.26
C PHE A 36 -15.32 -4.76 1.85
N GLU A 37 -14.60 -5.86 1.73
CA GLU A 37 -15.12 -7.16 1.36
C GLU A 37 -15.81 -7.85 2.55
N SER A 38 -16.86 -8.63 2.28
CA SER A 38 -17.32 -9.60 3.27
C SER A 38 -16.35 -10.78 3.37
N ALA A 39 -16.47 -11.60 4.40
CA ALA A 39 -15.61 -12.79 4.54
C ALA A 39 -15.80 -13.76 3.35
N GLU A 40 -17.00 -13.88 2.82
CA GLU A 40 -17.32 -14.77 1.69
C GLU A 40 -16.81 -14.23 0.34
N GLN A 41 -16.55 -12.92 0.27
CA GLN A 41 -16.10 -12.22 -0.94
C GLN A 41 -14.61 -11.83 -0.86
N ASN A 42 -13.88 -12.33 0.13
CA ASN A 42 -12.48 -11.97 0.31
C ASN A 42 -11.64 -12.28 -0.94
N GLY A 43 -10.87 -11.28 -1.39
CA GLY A 43 -10.08 -11.33 -2.61
C GLY A 43 -10.76 -10.74 -3.84
N ILE A 44 -12.05 -10.37 -3.77
CA ILE A 44 -12.80 -9.92 -4.94
C ILE A 44 -12.29 -8.58 -5.50
N SER A 45 -11.79 -7.67 -4.65
CA SER A 45 -11.24 -6.39 -5.14
C SER A 45 -9.98 -6.60 -5.96
N HIS A 46 -9.09 -7.48 -5.52
CA HIS A 46 -7.90 -7.86 -6.26
C HIS A 46 -8.25 -8.64 -7.53
N PHE A 47 -9.21 -9.55 -7.45
CA PHE A 47 -9.67 -10.29 -8.61
C PHE A 47 -10.30 -9.37 -9.68
N ILE A 48 -11.06 -8.35 -9.29
CA ILE A 48 -11.58 -7.31 -10.20
C ILE A 48 -10.44 -6.53 -10.83
N GLU A 49 -9.37 -6.22 -10.07
CA GLU A 49 -8.18 -5.57 -10.60
C GLU A 49 -7.60 -6.34 -11.79
N HIS A 50 -7.44 -7.65 -11.67
CA HIS A 50 -7.01 -8.52 -12.79
C HIS A 50 -8.01 -8.50 -13.94
N MET A 51 -9.28 -8.65 -13.63
CA MET A 51 -10.35 -8.81 -14.62
C MET A 51 -10.65 -7.56 -15.44
N ILE A 52 -10.34 -6.36 -14.97
CA ILE A 52 -10.51 -5.11 -15.74
C ILE A 52 -9.68 -5.11 -17.03
N PHE A 53 -8.57 -5.84 -17.08
CA PHE A 53 -7.71 -5.97 -18.26
C PHE A 53 -8.16 -7.07 -19.24
N LYS A 54 -9.18 -7.89 -18.89
CA LYS A 54 -9.57 -9.08 -19.66
C LYS A 54 -10.64 -8.82 -20.71
N GLY A 55 -11.23 -7.64 -20.74
CA GLY A 55 -12.16 -7.24 -21.79
C GLY A 55 -13.25 -6.32 -21.31
N THR A 56 -13.85 -5.62 -22.26
CA THR A 56 -15.01 -4.76 -22.08
C THR A 56 -16.12 -5.17 -23.07
N GLU A 57 -17.28 -4.53 -23.00
CA GLU A 57 -18.34 -4.72 -23.99
C GLU A 57 -17.87 -4.42 -25.43
N LYS A 58 -16.86 -3.56 -25.60
CA LYS A 58 -16.36 -3.09 -26.90
C LYS A 58 -15.04 -3.69 -27.34
N ARG A 59 -14.21 -4.18 -26.38
CA ARG A 59 -12.83 -4.56 -26.63
C ARG A 59 -12.50 -5.89 -25.99
N THR A 60 -11.86 -6.79 -26.74
CA THR A 60 -11.31 -8.03 -26.19
C THR A 60 -10.02 -7.73 -25.42
N ALA A 61 -9.57 -8.63 -24.53
CA ALA A 61 -8.30 -8.52 -23.81
C ALA A 61 -7.11 -8.29 -24.75
N ARG A 62 -7.07 -9.02 -25.88
CA ARG A 62 -6.04 -8.84 -26.92
C ARG A 62 -6.06 -7.45 -27.54
N HIS A 63 -7.24 -6.89 -27.77
CA HIS A 63 -7.37 -5.54 -28.34
C HIS A 63 -6.89 -4.49 -27.33
N ILE A 64 -7.25 -4.62 -26.04
CA ILE A 64 -6.76 -3.78 -24.95
C ILE A 64 -5.23 -3.80 -24.89
N ALA A 65 -4.63 -4.99 -24.83
CA ALA A 65 -3.16 -5.15 -24.81
C ALA A 65 -2.51 -4.51 -26.05
N SER A 66 -3.06 -4.74 -27.25
CA SER A 66 -2.55 -4.15 -28.49
C SER A 66 -2.63 -2.62 -28.50
N MET A 67 -3.68 -2.03 -27.93
CA MET A 67 -3.79 -0.57 -27.79
C MET A 67 -2.76 -0.02 -26.81
N MET A 68 -2.52 -0.71 -25.67
CA MET A 68 -1.48 -0.33 -24.71
C MET A 68 -0.10 -0.37 -25.34
N ASP A 69 0.22 -1.45 -26.04
CA ASP A 69 1.50 -1.60 -26.75
C ASP A 69 1.69 -0.50 -27.82
N ALA A 70 0.64 -0.19 -28.58
CA ALA A 70 0.68 0.86 -29.62
C ALA A 70 0.91 2.26 -29.05
N MET A 71 0.43 2.55 -27.86
CA MET A 71 0.69 3.81 -27.14
C MET A 71 2.12 3.87 -26.58
N GLY A 72 2.79 2.72 -26.41
CA GLY A 72 4.15 2.62 -25.87
C GLY A 72 4.28 3.14 -24.44
N GLY A 73 3.19 3.17 -23.71
CA GLY A 73 3.11 3.66 -22.34
C GLY A 73 3.30 2.58 -21.27
N GLN A 74 3.04 2.96 -20.05
CA GLN A 74 2.96 2.06 -18.91
C GLN A 74 1.51 2.02 -18.44
N SER A 75 0.98 0.82 -18.21
CA SER A 75 -0.34 0.59 -17.63
C SER A 75 -0.19 -0.39 -16.48
N ASN A 76 -0.80 -0.10 -15.37
CA ASN A 76 -0.77 -0.98 -14.20
C ASN A 76 -1.96 -0.66 -13.28
N ALA A 77 -2.15 -1.52 -12.27
CA ALA A 77 -3.10 -1.32 -11.20
C ALA A 77 -2.51 -1.83 -9.88
N PHE A 78 -3.15 -1.51 -8.77
CA PHE A 78 -2.89 -2.13 -7.48
C PHE A 78 -4.11 -2.05 -6.58
N THR A 79 -4.26 -3.06 -5.75
CA THR A 79 -5.24 -3.12 -4.68
C THR A 79 -4.53 -3.10 -3.33
N THR A 80 -5.01 -2.22 -2.46
CA THR A 80 -4.59 -2.17 -1.05
C THR A 80 -5.76 -2.56 -0.15
N LYS A 81 -5.55 -2.53 1.16
CA LYS A 81 -6.65 -2.70 2.11
C LYS A 81 -7.71 -1.58 1.97
N ASP A 82 -7.28 -0.34 1.73
CA ASP A 82 -8.14 0.85 1.80
C ASP A 82 -8.62 1.36 0.43
N CYS A 83 -7.93 1.06 -0.67
CA CYS A 83 -8.28 1.55 -2.01
C CYS A 83 -7.72 0.66 -3.12
N THR A 84 -8.28 0.84 -4.32
CA THR A 84 -7.75 0.29 -5.58
C THR A 84 -7.46 1.43 -6.55
N CYS A 85 -6.43 1.30 -7.37
CA CYS A 85 -6.04 2.29 -8.36
C CYS A 85 -5.69 1.63 -9.68
N TYR A 86 -6.23 2.17 -10.77
CA TYR A 86 -5.95 1.79 -12.15
C TYR A 86 -5.31 3.00 -12.84
N TYR A 87 -4.17 2.84 -13.49
CA TYR A 87 -3.48 4.00 -14.05
C TYR A 87 -2.70 3.70 -15.32
N MET A 88 -2.53 4.76 -16.11
CA MET A 88 -1.73 4.74 -17.34
C MET A 88 -0.82 5.96 -17.38
N LYS A 89 0.41 5.76 -17.88
CA LYS A 89 1.36 6.83 -18.22
C LYS A 89 1.73 6.71 -19.68
N VAL A 90 1.46 7.76 -20.46
CA VAL A 90 1.66 7.78 -21.91
C VAL A 90 2.31 9.08 -22.34
N LEU A 91 2.68 9.17 -23.63
CA LEU A 91 2.97 10.48 -24.24
C LEU A 91 1.71 11.36 -24.26
N ASP A 92 1.89 12.65 -24.17
CA ASP A 92 0.81 13.65 -24.23
C ASP A 92 -0.11 13.49 -25.45
N THR A 93 0.45 13.06 -26.60
CA THR A 93 -0.27 12.79 -27.84
C THR A 93 -1.21 11.58 -27.75
N HIS A 94 -1.01 10.69 -26.80
CA HIS A 94 -1.82 9.47 -26.59
C HIS A 94 -2.80 9.58 -25.42
N LEU A 95 -2.78 10.70 -24.68
CA LEU A 95 -3.60 10.86 -23.48
C LEU A 95 -5.11 10.67 -23.75
N HIS A 96 -5.61 11.17 -24.86
CA HIS A 96 -7.02 11.00 -25.24
C HIS A 96 -7.41 9.52 -25.36
N THR A 97 -6.60 8.74 -26.08
CA THR A 97 -6.83 7.29 -26.25
C THR A 97 -6.64 6.53 -24.92
N ALA A 98 -5.66 6.90 -24.11
CA ALA A 98 -5.44 6.29 -22.80
C ALA A 98 -6.60 6.55 -21.84
N ALA A 99 -7.13 7.77 -21.82
CA ALA A 99 -8.28 8.13 -20.99
C ALA A 99 -9.55 7.38 -21.43
N GLU A 100 -9.81 7.29 -22.73
CA GLU A 100 -10.94 6.52 -23.28
C GLU A 100 -10.80 5.04 -22.90
N LEU A 101 -9.61 4.45 -23.09
CA LEU A 101 -9.38 3.04 -22.78
C LEU A 101 -9.54 2.76 -21.29
N LEU A 102 -8.95 3.60 -20.43
CA LEU A 102 -9.04 3.45 -18.98
C LEU A 102 -10.50 3.58 -18.49
N ALA A 103 -11.24 4.54 -19.02
CA ALA A 103 -12.64 4.71 -18.69
C ALA A 103 -13.50 3.52 -19.16
N ASP A 104 -13.27 3.01 -20.38
CA ASP A 104 -13.98 1.84 -20.91
C ASP A 104 -13.69 0.59 -20.06
N MET A 105 -12.41 0.35 -19.70
CA MET A 105 -12.03 -0.75 -18.82
C MET A 105 -12.68 -0.62 -17.43
N PHE A 106 -12.67 0.56 -16.84
CA PHE A 106 -13.18 0.79 -15.49
C PHE A 106 -14.73 0.74 -15.42
N LEU A 107 -15.42 1.30 -16.43
CA LEU A 107 -16.88 1.45 -16.40
C LEU A 107 -17.62 0.31 -17.10
N CYS A 108 -16.99 -0.39 -18.06
CA CYS A 108 -17.65 -1.29 -18.97
C CYS A 108 -16.97 -2.68 -19.07
N SER A 109 -16.25 -3.11 -18.02
CA SER A 109 -15.66 -4.45 -17.96
C SER A 109 -16.72 -5.53 -18.14
N SER A 110 -16.42 -6.53 -18.98
CA SER A 110 -17.36 -7.60 -19.31
C SER A 110 -17.42 -8.71 -18.26
N PHE A 111 -16.32 -8.91 -17.53
CA PHE A 111 -16.15 -10.02 -16.55
C PHE A 111 -16.69 -11.35 -17.10
N ALA A 112 -16.21 -11.75 -18.29
CA ALA A 112 -16.66 -12.96 -18.95
C ALA A 112 -16.25 -14.20 -18.14
N ASP A 113 -17.15 -15.17 -18.01
CA ASP A 113 -16.91 -16.38 -17.19
C ASP A 113 -15.70 -17.20 -17.68
N GLU A 114 -15.44 -17.22 -19.00
CA GLU A 114 -14.26 -17.90 -19.57
C GLU A 114 -12.93 -17.24 -19.11
N ASP A 115 -12.89 -15.90 -19.06
CA ASP A 115 -11.73 -15.16 -18.59
C ASP A 115 -11.58 -15.28 -17.08
N ILE A 116 -12.68 -15.35 -16.32
CA ILE A 116 -12.69 -15.57 -14.87
C ILE A 116 -12.03 -16.91 -14.52
N GLU A 117 -12.39 -17.99 -15.22
CA GLU A 117 -11.78 -19.30 -14.98
C GLU A 117 -10.28 -19.34 -15.26
N LEU A 118 -9.85 -18.67 -16.32
CA LEU A 118 -8.43 -18.55 -16.64
C LEU A 118 -7.67 -17.74 -15.59
N GLU A 119 -8.23 -16.57 -15.21
CA GLU A 119 -7.58 -15.66 -14.28
C GLU A 119 -7.59 -16.17 -12.85
N ARG A 120 -8.58 -16.98 -12.47
CA ARG A 120 -8.57 -17.70 -11.18
C ARG A 120 -7.31 -18.53 -11.01
N GLY A 121 -6.90 -19.26 -12.08
CA GLY A 121 -5.65 -20.01 -12.07
C GLY A 121 -4.43 -19.10 -11.84
N VAL A 122 -4.39 -17.93 -12.47
CA VAL A 122 -3.29 -16.97 -12.32
C VAL A 122 -3.21 -16.44 -10.87
N VAL A 123 -4.34 -16.09 -10.26
CA VAL A 123 -4.37 -15.59 -8.88
C VAL A 123 -4.01 -16.70 -7.87
N LEU A 124 -4.39 -17.96 -8.14
CA LEU A 124 -3.96 -19.08 -7.30
C LEU A 124 -2.44 -19.29 -7.35
N GLU A 125 -1.84 -19.22 -8.53
CA GLU A 125 -0.37 -19.25 -8.67
C GLU A 125 0.31 -18.07 -7.95
N GLU A 126 -0.33 -16.90 -7.92
CA GLU A 126 0.17 -15.76 -7.17
C GLU A 126 0.11 -16.00 -5.65
N ILE A 127 -0.96 -16.62 -5.14
CA ILE A 127 -1.06 -17.04 -3.74
C ILE A 127 0.06 -18.02 -3.38
N ASP A 128 0.31 -19.01 -4.24
CA ASP A 128 1.38 -19.99 -4.04
C ASP A 128 2.76 -19.31 -4.02
N MET A 129 2.99 -18.34 -4.92
CA MET A 129 4.24 -17.56 -4.95
C MET A 129 4.47 -16.79 -3.63
N TYR A 130 3.41 -16.20 -3.05
CA TYR A 130 3.48 -15.53 -1.74
C TYR A 130 3.78 -16.52 -0.61
N GLU A 131 3.09 -17.67 -0.58
CA GLU A 131 3.35 -18.71 0.42
C GLU A 131 4.77 -19.32 0.28
N ASP A 132 5.38 -19.24 -0.90
CA ASP A 132 6.76 -19.68 -1.13
C ASP A 132 7.82 -18.63 -0.79
N THR A 133 7.41 -17.41 -0.44
CA THR A 133 8.31 -16.31 -0.02
C THR A 133 8.23 -16.13 1.51
N PRO A 134 9.16 -16.69 2.31
CA PRO A 134 9.05 -16.68 3.77
C PRO A 134 9.04 -15.28 4.40
N GLU A 135 9.64 -14.29 3.73
CA GLU A 135 9.61 -12.88 4.12
C GLU A 135 8.19 -12.31 4.07
N ASP A 136 7.49 -12.55 2.95
CA ASP A 136 6.11 -12.11 2.75
C ASP A 136 5.18 -12.84 3.71
N VAL A 137 5.35 -14.17 3.87
CA VAL A 137 4.58 -14.96 4.84
C VAL A 137 4.75 -14.42 6.26
N ALA A 138 5.98 -14.11 6.70
CA ALA A 138 6.21 -13.63 8.05
C ALA A 138 5.52 -12.29 8.32
N THR A 139 5.54 -11.39 7.34
CA THR A 139 4.95 -10.05 7.48
C THR A 139 3.42 -10.08 7.36
N GLU A 140 2.89 -10.82 6.40
CA GLU A 140 1.45 -10.91 6.16
C GLU A 140 0.73 -11.67 7.27
N LYS A 141 1.27 -12.85 7.68
CA LYS A 141 0.64 -13.65 8.75
C LYS A 141 0.68 -12.96 10.12
N LEU A 142 1.70 -12.11 10.35
CA LEU A 142 1.68 -11.27 11.55
C LEU A 142 0.56 -10.23 11.47
N PHE A 143 0.42 -9.57 10.33
CA PHE A 143 -0.61 -8.55 10.12
C PHE A 143 -2.01 -9.16 10.23
N GLU A 144 -2.27 -10.27 9.54
CA GLU A 144 -3.53 -11.01 9.60
C GLU A 144 -3.91 -11.36 11.06
N ALA A 145 -2.96 -11.91 11.81
CA ALA A 145 -3.20 -12.32 13.20
C ALA A 145 -3.45 -11.12 14.14
N CYS A 146 -2.71 -10.00 13.96
CA CYS A 146 -2.89 -8.81 14.77
C CYS A 146 -4.24 -8.13 14.55
N TYR A 147 -4.87 -8.34 13.39
CA TYR A 147 -6.19 -7.81 13.03
C TYR A 147 -7.23 -8.91 12.83
N GLU A 148 -7.00 -10.08 13.42
CA GLU A 148 -7.91 -11.23 13.34
C GLU A 148 -9.35 -10.86 13.72
N GLY A 149 -10.33 -11.39 12.99
CA GLY A 149 -11.75 -11.12 13.20
C GLY A 149 -12.26 -9.81 12.59
N THR A 150 -11.38 -9.04 11.95
CA THR A 150 -11.75 -7.81 11.23
C THR A 150 -11.57 -7.99 9.71
N ALA A 151 -12.22 -7.13 8.93
CA ALA A 151 -12.03 -7.11 7.48
C ALA A 151 -10.58 -6.74 7.09
N LEU A 152 -9.92 -5.91 7.88
CA LEU A 152 -8.54 -5.49 7.66
C LEU A 152 -7.54 -6.66 7.75
N GLY A 153 -7.80 -7.65 8.63
CA GLY A 153 -6.94 -8.81 8.82
C GLY A 153 -7.02 -9.87 7.70
N ARG A 154 -8.00 -9.81 6.80
CA ARG A 154 -8.11 -10.78 5.71
C ARG A 154 -7.08 -10.52 4.60
N PRO A 155 -6.49 -11.55 3.95
CA PRO A 155 -5.52 -11.38 2.86
C PRO A 155 -6.12 -10.60 1.67
N ILE A 156 -5.30 -9.83 0.97
CA ILE A 156 -5.75 -9.07 -0.22
C ILE A 156 -6.10 -10.02 -1.37
N LEU A 157 -5.31 -11.08 -1.55
CA LEU A 157 -5.48 -12.06 -2.63
C LEU A 157 -6.71 -12.95 -2.43
N GLY A 158 -7.28 -12.98 -1.22
CA GLY A 158 -8.31 -13.94 -0.87
C GLY A 158 -7.75 -15.33 -0.55
N THR A 159 -8.57 -16.35 -0.70
CA THR A 159 -8.23 -17.76 -0.51
C THR A 159 -8.78 -18.59 -1.66
N GLU A 160 -8.24 -19.81 -1.87
CA GLU A 160 -8.78 -20.75 -2.87
C GLU A 160 -10.32 -20.92 -2.72
N GLU A 161 -10.80 -21.04 -1.47
CA GLU A 161 -12.23 -21.21 -1.19
C GLU A 161 -13.06 -19.99 -1.62
N THR A 162 -12.59 -18.77 -1.36
CA THR A 162 -13.32 -17.55 -1.71
C THR A 162 -13.26 -17.28 -3.20
N LEU A 163 -12.10 -17.49 -3.83
CA LEU A 163 -11.91 -17.35 -5.27
C LEU A 163 -12.80 -18.33 -6.07
N ALA A 164 -12.99 -19.56 -5.59
CA ALA A 164 -13.85 -20.55 -6.25
C ALA A 164 -15.33 -20.12 -6.35
N ARG A 165 -15.76 -19.13 -5.57
CA ARG A 165 -17.13 -18.59 -5.56
C ARG A 165 -17.34 -17.38 -6.48
N MET A 166 -16.26 -16.87 -7.08
CA MET A 166 -16.31 -15.68 -7.92
C MET A 166 -16.77 -16.05 -9.34
N ASP A 167 -17.89 -15.50 -9.77
CA ASP A 167 -18.44 -15.58 -11.12
C ASP A 167 -18.73 -14.18 -11.65
N SER A 168 -19.11 -14.06 -12.91
CA SER A 168 -19.43 -12.79 -13.57
C SER A 168 -20.45 -11.97 -12.77
N LYS A 169 -21.47 -12.64 -12.25
CA LYS A 169 -22.54 -12.01 -11.48
C LYS A 169 -21.97 -11.42 -10.15
N ALA A 170 -21.14 -12.17 -9.44
CA ALA A 170 -20.52 -11.73 -8.18
C ALA A 170 -19.67 -10.48 -8.38
N LEU A 171 -18.84 -10.44 -9.45
CA LEU A 171 -17.99 -9.29 -9.77
C LEU A 171 -18.84 -8.06 -10.14
N HIS A 172 -19.82 -8.21 -11.01
CA HIS A 172 -20.74 -7.11 -11.39
C HIS A 172 -21.54 -6.58 -10.19
N ASP A 173 -22.05 -7.48 -9.34
CA ASP A 173 -22.79 -7.09 -8.13
C ASP A 173 -21.89 -6.36 -7.14
N TYR A 174 -20.64 -6.79 -6.99
CA TYR A 174 -19.66 -6.13 -6.13
C TYR A 174 -19.31 -4.72 -6.62
N VAL A 175 -18.98 -4.56 -7.91
CA VAL A 175 -18.69 -3.25 -8.52
C VAL A 175 -19.90 -2.32 -8.35
N ARG A 176 -21.11 -2.77 -8.68
CA ARG A 176 -22.34 -1.97 -8.54
C ARG A 176 -22.59 -1.51 -7.11
N LYS A 177 -22.25 -2.36 -6.12
CA LYS A 177 -22.48 -2.09 -4.69
C LYS A 177 -21.44 -1.20 -4.07
N ASN A 178 -20.17 -1.30 -4.51
CA ASN A 178 -19.03 -0.72 -3.78
C ASN A 178 -18.26 0.35 -4.58
N TYR A 179 -18.42 0.43 -5.91
CA TYR A 179 -17.76 1.47 -6.71
C TYR A 179 -18.68 2.67 -6.85
N HIS A 180 -18.51 3.64 -5.94
CA HIS A 180 -19.34 4.83 -5.90
C HIS A 180 -18.64 6.04 -6.51
N PRO A 181 -19.35 6.89 -7.28
CA PRO A 181 -18.80 8.13 -7.80
C PRO A 181 -18.19 9.04 -6.73
N GLU A 182 -18.81 9.14 -5.55
CA GLU A 182 -18.33 9.97 -4.44
C GLU A 182 -17.04 9.43 -3.79
N ASP A 183 -16.74 8.14 -3.97
CA ASP A 183 -15.50 7.49 -3.52
C ASP A 183 -14.49 7.35 -4.68
N THR A 184 -14.76 7.96 -5.84
CA THR A 184 -13.89 7.90 -7.02
C THR A 184 -13.17 9.22 -7.25
N VAL A 185 -11.85 9.13 -7.45
CA VAL A 185 -10.98 10.24 -7.83
C VAL A 185 -10.27 9.91 -9.13
N VAL A 186 -10.37 10.79 -10.12
CA VAL A 186 -9.56 10.72 -11.33
C VAL A 186 -8.44 11.73 -11.21
N ALA A 187 -7.20 11.25 -11.14
CA ALA A 187 -6.01 12.07 -11.00
C ALA A 187 -5.27 12.16 -12.34
N LEU A 188 -4.89 13.38 -12.75
CA LEU A 188 -4.18 13.65 -14.00
C LEU A 188 -2.94 14.51 -13.71
N SER A 189 -1.78 14.10 -14.19
CA SER A 189 -0.55 14.90 -14.07
C SER A 189 0.29 14.83 -15.34
N GLY A 190 0.87 15.94 -15.74
CA GLY A 190 1.77 16.04 -16.90
C GLY A 190 1.30 17.01 -17.96
N SER A 191 1.66 16.73 -19.21
CA SER A 191 1.32 17.59 -20.36
C SER A 191 -0.06 17.20 -20.90
N PHE A 192 -1.02 18.13 -20.80
CA PHE A 192 -2.38 17.93 -21.32
C PHE A 192 -3.03 19.28 -21.66
N SER A 193 -4.03 19.26 -22.55
CA SER A 193 -4.85 20.41 -22.91
C SER A 193 -6.12 20.49 -22.07
N ASP A 194 -6.79 21.65 -22.09
CA ASP A 194 -8.12 21.79 -21.48
C ASP A 194 -9.12 20.83 -22.12
N ALA A 195 -9.04 20.62 -23.44
CA ALA A 195 -9.89 19.65 -24.15
C ALA A 195 -9.68 18.20 -23.66
N ASN A 196 -8.45 17.82 -23.26
CA ASN A 196 -8.23 16.50 -22.63
C ASN A 196 -8.92 16.43 -21.27
N LEU A 197 -8.82 17.49 -20.46
CA LEU A 197 -9.44 17.55 -19.15
C LEU A 197 -10.98 17.50 -19.24
N ASP A 198 -11.56 18.28 -20.16
CA ASP A 198 -12.99 18.29 -20.42
C ASP A 198 -13.47 16.90 -20.87
N TYR A 199 -12.74 16.25 -21.77
CA TYR A 199 -13.06 14.89 -22.23
C TYR A 199 -13.02 13.85 -21.10
N ILE A 200 -12.02 13.93 -20.22
CA ILE A 200 -11.93 13.06 -19.02
C ILE A 200 -13.16 13.29 -18.11
N CYS A 201 -13.55 14.54 -17.92
CA CYS A 201 -14.76 14.89 -17.15
C CYS A 201 -16.04 14.32 -17.78
N GLU A 202 -16.15 14.33 -19.11
CA GLU A 202 -17.28 13.71 -19.83
C GLU A 202 -17.32 12.20 -19.61
N LEU A 203 -16.19 11.50 -19.79
CA LEU A 203 -16.08 10.04 -19.63
C LEU A 203 -16.51 9.58 -18.23
N PHE A 204 -15.97 10.19 -17.19
CA PHE A 204 -16.28 9.80 -15.81
C PHE A 204 -17.56 10.43 -15.27
N GLY A 205 -18.13 11.42 -15.97
CA GLY A 205 -19.47 11.94 -15.71
C GLY A 205 -20.57 10.91 -15.95
N GLU A 206 -20.31 9.87 -16.75
CA GLU A 206 -21.24 8.78 -17.04
C GLU A 206 -21.29 7.69 -15.94
N MET A 207 -20.34 7.71 -14.97
CA MET A 207 -20.33 6.75 -13.86
C MET A 207 -21.64 6.82 -13.06
N GLN A 208 -22.29 5.65 -12.93
CA GLN A 208 -23.56 5.51 -12.24
C GLN A 208 -23.36 5.10 -10.78
N GLY A 209 -24.41 5.31 -9.97
CA GLY A 209 -24.43 4.94 -8.57
C GLY A 209 -24.42 6.16 -7.65
N SER A 210 -24.49 5.91 -6.37
CA SER A 210 -24.37 6.91 -5.32
C SER A 210 -24.09 6.22 -3.99
N GLY A 211 -23.40 6.92 -3.08
CA GLY A 211 -23.09 6.42 -1.76
C GLY A 211 -21.61 6.54 -1.42
N ARG A 212 -21.26 6.04 -0.24
CA ARG A 212 -19.87 5.92 0.22
C ARG A 212 -19.67 4.62 0.97
N ASN A 213 -18.55 4.00 0.75
CA ASN A 213 -18.13 2.84 1.52
C ASN A 213 -17.88 3.23 2.98
N GLN A 214 -18.30 2.35 3.90
CA GLN A 214 -18.08 2.55 5.32
C GLN A 214 -17.03 1.59 5.84
N ILE A 215 -16.13 2.12 6.64
CA ILE A 215 -15.02 1.37 7.23
C ILE A 215 -15.50 0.78 8.56
N GLU A 216 -15.36 -0.53 8.70
CA GLU A 216 -15.46 -1.18 10.01
C GLU A 216 -14.14 -0.92 10.77
N PRO A 217 -14.20 -0.35 11.99
CA PRO A 217 -13.01 -0.08 12.79
C PRO A 217 -12.23 -1.35 13.07
N ALA A 218 -10.91 -1.29 12.90
CA ALA A 218 -10.00 -2.37 13.20
C ALA A 218 -9.10 -2.01 14.38
N HIS A 219 -8.86 -2.98 15.26
CA HIS A 219 -8.06 -2.79 16.46
C HIS A 219 -6.92 -3.81 16.50
N TYR A 220 -5.72 -3.30 16.66
CA TYR A 220 -4.52 -4.12 16.84
C TYR A 220 -4.62 -4.96 18.12
N GLN A 221 -4.26 -6.24 18.00
CA GLN A 221 -4.17 -7.18 19.11
C GLN A 221 -2.79 -7.85 19.09
N PRO A 222 -2.06 -7.91 20.22
CA PRO A 222 -0.76 -8.57 20.25
C PRO A 222 -0.91 -10.07 20.02
N ARG A 223 -0.04 -10.62 19.14
CA ARG A 223 -0.06 -12.03 18.73
C ARG A 223 1.35 -12.62 18.67
N VAL A 224 1.42 -13.93 18.87
CA VAL A 224 2.58 -14.74 18.50
C VAL A 224 2.12 -15.74 17.45
N VAL A 225 2.76 -15.71 16.29
CA VAL A 225 2.45 -16.57 15.15
C VAL A 225 3.66 -17.44 14.85
N ILE A 226 3.44 -18.74 14.69
CA ILE A 226 4.50 -19.70 14.38
C ILE A 226 4.11 -20.47 13.13
N ARG A 227 5.00 -20.45 12.15
CA ARG A 227 4.85 -21.14 10.86
C ARG A 227 6.08 -22.02 10.61
N PRO A 228 6.08 -23.28 11.07
CA PRO A 228 7.17 -24.21 10.79
C PRO A 228 7.30 -24.45 9.29
N LYS A 229 8.50 -24.26 8.76
CA LYS A 229 8.85 -24.53 7.35
C LYS A 229 10.29 -25.01 7.30
N GLU A 230 10.58 -26.07 6.53
CA GLU A 230 11.96 -26.55 6.34
C GLU A 230 12.69 -25.65 5.36
N ILE A 231 13.39 -24.64 5.87
CA ILE A 231 14.18 -23.68 5.11
C ILE A 231 15.48 -23.36 5.85
N GLU A 232 16.48 -22.83 5.11
CA GLU A 232 17.82 -22.59 5.67
C GLU A 232 17.86 -21.42 6.67
N GLN A 233 17.06 -20.39 6.44
CA GLN A 233 16.99 -19.22 7.29
C GLN A 233 15.64 -19.15 8.00
N ASN A 234 15.65 -18.61 9.22
CA ASN A 234 14.43 -18.22 9.91
C ASN A 234 14.10 -16.75 9.60
N HIS A 235 12.83 -16.49 9.44
CA HIS A 235 12.29 -15.17 9.15
C HIS A 235 11.43 -14.72 10.34
N LEU A 236 11.86 -13.63 10.96
CA LEU A 236 11.13 -13.03 12.08
C LEU A 236 10.55 -11.70 11.66
N CYS A 237 9.29 -11.48 11.99
CA CYS A 237 8.64 -10.18 11.91
C CYS A 237 8.11 -9.79 13.29
N LEU A 238 8.64 -8.70 13.86
CA LEU A 238 8.13 -8.09 15.08
C LEU A 238 7.13 -7.01 14.71
N GLY A 239 6.01 -6.93 15.44
CA GLY A 239 4.97 -5.93 15.23
C GLY A 239 4.64 -5.16 16.50
N PHE A 240 4.32 -3.88 16.34
CA PHE A 240 3.82 -2.99 17.39
C PHE A 240 2.61 -2.21 16.86
N PRO A 241 1.71 -1.73 17.74
CA PRO A 241 0.66 -0.80 17.30
C PRO A 241 1.28 0.39 16.57
N GLY A 242 0.77 0.70 15.39
CA GLY A 242 1.21 1.85 14.58
C GLY A 242 0.19 2.98 14.56
N LEU A 243 0.43 3.97 13.71
CA LEU A 243 -0.43 5.14 13.57
C LEU A 243 -1.38 5.01 12.38
N PRO A 244 -2.59 5.56 12.48
CA PRO A 244 -3.46 5.79 11.33
C PRO A 244 -2.80 6.64 10.25
N LEU A 245 -3.31 6.50 9.01
CA LEU A 245 -2.76 7.16 7.81
C LEU A 245 -2.67 8.69 7.93
N LEU A 246 -3.67 9.30 8.57
CA LEU A 246 -3.82 10.75 8.69
C LEU A 246 -3.48 11.29 10.08
N ASP A 247 -2.81 10.50 10.92
CA ASP A 247 -2.38 10.97 12.24
C ASP A 247 -1.45 12.20 12.11
N ASP A 248 -1.61 13.17 12.98
CA ASP A 248 -0.79 14.39 12.98
C ASP A 248 0.69 14.11 13.20
N LYS A 249 1.03 13.00 13.87
CA LYS A 249 2.40 12.56 14.13
C LYS A 249 3.04 11.80 12.96
N ARG A 250 2.35 11.63 11.81
CA ARG A 250 2.82 10.81 10.67
C ARG A 250 4.22 11.18 10.17
N TYR A 251 4.60 12.46 10.22
CA TYR A 251 5.94 12.89 9.80
C TYR A 251 7.03 12.50 10.81
N ALA A 252 6.73 12.59 12.10
CA ALA A 252 7.59 12.05 13.15
C ALA A 252 7.71 10.52 13.05
N TYR A 253 6.62 9.84 12.67
CA TYR A 253 6.57 8.40 12.47
C TYR A 253 7.45 7.94 11.30
N GLN A 254 7.42 8.66 10.20
CA GLN A 254 8.28 8.37 9.04
C GLN A 254 9.77 8.63 9.37
N LEU A 255 10.08 9.70 10.10
CA LEU A 255 11.45 9.97 10.58
C LEU A 255 11.91 8.91 11.57
N MET A 256 11.07 8.50 12.51
CA MET A 256 11.34 7.39 13.43
C MET A 256 11.70 6.11 12.66
N ASN A 257 10.88 5.74 11.67
CA ASN A 257 11.13 4.58 10.82
C ASN A 257 12.47 4.69 10.06
N ALA A 258 12.75 5.83 9.44
CA ALA A 258 13.99 6.05 8.71
C ALA A 258 15.24 5.90 9.59
N ILE A 259 15.18 6.35 10.85
CA ILE A 259 16.28 6.25 11.80
C ILE A 259 16.46 4.82 12.33
N ILE A 260 15.35 4.12 12.61
CA ILE A 260 15.38 2.79 13.20
C ILE A 260 15.79 1.72 12.19
N GLY A 261 15.12 1.65 11.03
CA GLY A 261 15.32 0.57 10.07
C GLY A 261 15.17 0.95 8.60
N GLY A 262 15.10 2.24 8.26
CA GLY A 262 14.80 2.71 6.89
C GLY A 262 16.00 2.74 5.92
N GLY A 263 17.16 2.21 6.26
CA GLY A 263 18.31 2.20 5.36
C GLY A 263 19.62 1.73 6.01
N MET A 264 20.70 1.72 5.23
CA MET A 264 22.00 1.20 5.67
C MET A 264 22.60 1.95 6.87
N SER A 265 22.27 3.21 7.08
CA SER A 265 22.74 4.00 8.24
C SER A 265 21.77 3.95 9.44
N SER A 266 20.72 3.15 9.37
CA SER A 266 19.74 2.97 10.44
C SER A 266 20.33 2.18 11.61
N ARG A 267 19.75 2.36 12.80
CA ARG A 267 20.26 1.72 14.02
C ARG A 267 20.20 0.20 13.94
N LEU A 268 19.13 -0.37 13.42
CA LEU A 268 18.99 -1.83 13.27
C LEU A 268 20.03 -2.39 12.30
N PHE A 269 20.15 -1.79 11.12
CA PHE A 269 21.10 -2.25 10.12
C PHE A 269 22.54 -2.19 10.66
N GLN A 270 22.94 -1.08 11.26
CA GLN A 270 24.28 -0.90 11.83
C GLN A 270 24.56 -1.83 13.01
N THR A 271 23.54 -2.12 13.85
CA THR A 271 23.76 -2.93 15.05
C THR A 271 23.70 -4.42 14.75
N VAL A 272 22.67 -4.88 14.02
CA VAL A 272 22.44 -6.33 13.84
C VAL A 272 23.25 -6.88 12.66
N ARG A 273 23.28 -6.14 11.54
CA ARG A 273 23.97 -6.58 10.32
C ARG A 273 25.43 -6.18 10.32
N GLU A 274 25.76 -4.88 10.36
CA GLU A 274 27.14 -4.43 10.13
C GLU A 274 28.11 -4.79 11.27
N ARG A 275 27.72 -4.55 12.52
CA ARG A 275 28.60 -4.79 13.68
C ARG A 275 28.60 -6.23 14.15
N ASN A 276 27.50 -6.97 13.97
CA ASN A 276 27.34 -8.31 14.50
C ASN A 276 27.23 -9.40 13.43
N GLY A 277 27.02 -9.07 12.16
CA GLY A 277 27.00 -10.01 11.04
C GLY A 277 25.91 -11.08 11.11
N MET A 278 24.78 -10.82 11.80
CA MET A 278 23.79 -11.84 12.10
C MET A 278 22.75 -12.08 11.01
N CYS A 279 22.59 -11.14 10.10
CA CYS A 279 21.55 -11.20 9.07
C CYS A 279 22.02 -10.56 7.77
N TYR A 280 21.43 -10.98 6.66
CA TYR A 280 21.59 -10.29 5.38
C TYR A 280 20.58 -9.14 5.26
N SER A 281 19.34 -9.36 5.69
CA SER A 281 18.25 -8.40 5.62
C SER A 281 17.70 -8.09 7.00
N ILE A 282 17.66 -6.81 7.35
CA ILE A 282 16.93 -6.26 8.49
C ILE A 282 16.45 -4.86 8.13
N TYR A 283 15.16 -4.60 8.35
CA TYR A 283 14.56 -3.29 8.10
C TYR A 283 13.28 -3.11 8.91
N SER A 284 12.81 -1.87 9.00
CA SER A 284 11.51 -1.56 9.59
C SER A 284 10.62 -0.84 8.57
N PHE A 285 9.32 -1.03 8.72
CA PHE A 285 8.32 -0.39 7.87
C PHE A 285 7.01 -0.17 8.62
N PRO A 286 6.38 1.00 8.42
CA PRO A 286 5.05 1.28 8.93
C PRO A 286 4.00 0.83 7.92
N SER A 287 2.93 0.18 8.40
CA SER A 287 1.70 -0.07 7.65
C SER A 287 0.60 0.79 8.28
N SER A 288 0.22 1.88 7.59
CA SER A 288 -0.81 2.82 8.07
C SER A 288 -2.06 2.70 7.22
N HIS A 289 -3.19 2.48 7.88
CA HIS A 289 -4.53 2.41 7.33
C HIS A 289 -5.36 3.60 7.80
N VAL A 290 -6.56 3.78 7.26
CA VAL A 290 -7.38 4.96 7.55
C VAL A 290 -7.61 5.16 9.05
N ASP A 291 -7.83 4.08 9.82
CA ASP A 291 -8.21 4.10 11.24
C ASP A 291 -7.19 3.49 12.21
N THR A 292 -6.16 2.80 11.69
CA THR A 292 -5.18 2.07 12.50
C THR A 292 -3.85 1.91 11.76
N GLY A 293 -2.88 1.26 12.39
CA GLY A 293 -1.62 0.89 11.75
C GLY A 293 -0.80 -0.10 12.55
N MET A 294 0.26 -0.60 11.93
CA MET A 294 1.26 -1.47 12.56
C MET A 294 2.66 -0.97 12.20
N PHE A 295 3.57 -0.97 13.17
CA PHE A 295 5.00 -0.78 12.93
C PHE A 295 5.68 -2.14 12.95
N SER A 296 6.30 -2.51 11.86
CA SER A 296 6.91 -3.83 11.70
C SER A 296 8.43 -3.74 11.57
N ILE A 297 9.12 -4.76 12.11
CA ILE A 297 10.55 -4.98 11.95
C ILE A 297 10.74 -6.39 11.45
N TYR A 298 11.31 -6.52 10.26
CA TYR A 298 11.66 -7.80 9.67
C TYR A 298 13.15 -8.08 9.80
N VAL A 299 13.49 -9.37 10.00
CA VAL A 299 14.85 -9.88 9.94
C VAL A 299 14.89 -11.32 9.44
N GLY A 300 15.76 -11.61 8.46
CA GLY A 300 16.09 -12.96 7.98
C GLY A 300 17.47 -13.38 8.49
N LEU A 301 17.56 -14.53 9.20
CA LEU A 301 18.78 -14.92 9.93
C LEU A 301 18.89 -16.44 10.13
N GLY A 302 20.06 -16.93 10.53
CA GLY A 302 20.24 -18.33 10.98
C GLY A 302 19.53 -18.60 12.31
N GLN A 303 19.04 -19.83 12.49
CA GLN A 303 18.33 -20.22 13.72
C GLN A 303 19.15 -19.96 15.00
N GLU A 304 20.46 -20.18 14.93
CA GLU A 304 21.39 -19.99 16.07
C GLU A 304 21.52 -18.53 16.51
N ASP A 305 21.21 -17.57 15.65
CA ASP A 305 21.33 -16.15 15.93
C ASP A 305 20.01 -15.50 16.42
N GLU A 306 18.86 -16.20 16.37
CA GLU A 306 17.55 -15.65 16.72
C GLU A 306 17.50 -14.94 18.07
N ALA A 307 17.87 -15.65 19.14
CA ALA A 307 17.79 -15.07 20.49
C ALA A 307 18.68 -13.84 20.66
N LYS A 308 19.88 -13.87 20.05
CA LYS A 308 20.83 -12.77 20.13
C LYS A 308 20.37 -11.58 19.29
N ALA A 309 19.87 -11.83 18.08
CA ALA A 309 19.34 -10.79 17.20
C ALA A 309 18.09 -10.13 17.79
N ALA A 310 17.12 -10.90 18.28
CA ALA A 310 15.95 -10.39 18.94
C ALA A 310 16.29 -9.50 20.15
N LYS A 311 17.25 -9.94 20.98
CA LYS A 311 17.74 -9.13 22.10
C LYS A 311 18.39 -7.83 21.65
N LEU A 312 19.18 -7.84 20.58
CA LEU A 312 19.78 -6.62 20.02
C LEU A 312 18.72 -5.68 19.47
N ILE A 313 17.73 -6.19 18.74
CA ILE A 313 16.61 -5.40 18.22
C ILE A 313 15.87 -4.73 19.40
N CYS A 314 15.48 -5.51 20.42
CA CYS A 314 14.80 -4.98 21.60
C CYS A 314 15.63 -3.92 22.33
N ASN A 315 16.94 -4.12 22.45
CA ASN A 315 17.83 -3.13 23.08
C ASN A 315 17.90 -1.83 22.25
N VAL A 316 18.04 -1.91 20.92
CA VAL A 316 18.01 -0.74 20.03
C VAL A 316 16.72 0.06 20.21
N LEU A 317 15.56 -0.61 20.33
CA LEU A 317 14.29 0.06 20.55
C LEU A 317 14.20 0.69 21.94
N ARG A 318 14.63 -0.01 22.99
CA ARG A 318 14.63 0.51 24.37
C ARG A 318 15.57 1.73 24.51
N ASP A 319 16.77 1.65 23.93
CA ASP A 319 17.71 2.76 23.93
C ASP A 319 17.14 3.96 23.15
N PHE A 320 16.47 3.70 22.03
CA PHE A 320 15.81 4.75 21.25
C PHE A 320 14.65 5.41 22.02
N CYS A 321 13.87 4.65 22.77
CA CYS A 321 12.82 5.18 23.66
C CYS A 321 13.42 6.06 24.77
N ALA A 322 14.53 5.64 25.35
CA ALA A 322 15.18 6.36 26.45
C ALA A 322 15.87 7.67 25.99
N GLU A 323 16.63 7.59 24.90
CA GLU A 323 17.52 8.66 24.45
C GLU A 323 16.93 9.51 23.33
N GLY A 324 16.06 8.91 22.48
CA GLY A 324 15.57 9.52 21.25
C GLY A 324 16.61 9.50 20.12
N PRO A 325 16.35 10.19 19.01
CA PRO A 325 17.31 10.38 17.93
C PRO A 325 18.39 11.40 18.31
N THR A 326 19.61 11.16 17.86
CA THR A 326 20.65 12.19 17.89
C THR A 326 20.32 13.29 16.89
N ARG A 327 20.91 14.46 17.08
CA ARG A 327 20.76 15.59 16.14
C ARG A 327 21.23 15.23 14.73
N GLU A 328 22.29 14.43 14.62
CA GLU A 328 22.86 14.00 13.35
C GLU A 328 21.92 13.02 12.63
N GLU A 329 21.38 12.00 13.33
CA GLU A 329 20.42 11.07 12.78
C GLU A 329 19.16 11.78 12.26
N LEU A 330 18.58 12.67 13.08
CA LEU A 330 17.39 13.42 12.71
C LEU A 330 17.63 14.31 11.49
N SER A 331 18.74 15.01 11.44
CA SER A 331 19.11 15.87 10.31
C SER A 331 19.31 15.06 9.02
N ARG A 332 20.08 13.97 9.10
CA ARG A 332 20.35 13.09 7.95
C ARG A 332 19.07 12.47 7.39
N CYS A 333 18.24 11.88 8.24
CA CYS A 333 17.00 11.22 7.80
C CYS A 333 15.97 12.22 7.28
N ARG A 334 15.92 13.43 7.84
CA ARG A 334 15.09 14.52 7.32
C ARG A 334 15.47 14.89 5.89
N GLU A 335 16.77 15.12 5.65
CA GLU A 335 17.25 15.43 4.29
C GLU A 335 17.00 14.27 3.32
N GLN A 336 17.19 13.03 3.76
CA GLN A 336 16.90 11.85 2.96
C GLN A 336 15.41 11.76 2.56
N LEU A 337 14.49 11.94 3.50
CA LEU A 337 13.05 11.89 3.21
C LEU A 337 12.60 13.03 2.30
N LYS A 338 13.09 14.26 2.54
CA LYS A 338 12.82 15.41 1.67
C LYS A 338 13.36 15.19 0.25
N SER A 339 14.59 14.67 0.14
CA SER A 339 15.19 14.38 -1.18
C SER A 339 14.42 13.30 -1.92
N ASN A 340 14.04 12.21 -1.26
CA ASN A 340 13.23 11.16 -1.86
C ASN A 340 11.87 11.67 -2.33
N LEU A 341 11.21 12.50 -1.53
CA LEU A 341 9.95 13.15 -1.87
C LEU A 341 10.10 14.03 -3.12
N LEU A 342 11.05 14.97 -3.11
CA LEU A 342 11.21 15.96 -4.18
C LEU A 342 11.62 15.28 -5.49
N MET A 343 12.61 14.38 -5.46
CA MET A 343 13.03 13.62 -6.64
C MET A 343 11.92 12.69 -7.14
N GLY A 344 11.16 12.07 -6.23
CA GLY A 344 10.01 11.25 -6.61
C GLY A 344 8.96 12.05 -7.38
N LEU A 345 8.67 13.27 -6.94
CA LEU A 345 7.71 14.18 -7.58
C LEU A 345 8.18 14.79 -8.92
N GLU A 346 9.37 14.47 -9.42
CA GLU A 346 9.77 14.79 -10.80
C GLU A 346 9.02 13.93 -11.83
N SER A 347 8.55 12.75 -11.43
CA SER A 347 7.77 11.84 -12.29
C SER A 347 6.30 12.26 -12.36
N THR A 348 5.74 12.35 -13.57
CA THR A 348 4.30 12.58 -13.77
C THR A 348 3.45 11.50 -13.13
N ASN A 349 3.93 10.23 -13.12
CA ASN A 349 3.25 9.12 -12.46
C ASN A 349 3.20 9.31 -10.94
N ALA A 350 4.32 9.64 -10.31
CA ALA A 350 4.35 9.86 -8.86
C ALA A 350 3.51 11.08 -8.43
N ARG A 351 3.46 12.14 -9.25
CA ARG A 351 2.55 13.27 -9.02
C ARG A 351 1.09 12.88 -9.14
N MET A 352 0.73 12.07 -10.15
CA MET A 352 -0.63 11.54 -10.28
C MET A 352 -1.02 10.72 -9.05
N HIS A 353 -0.14 9.84 -8.56
CA HIS A 353 -0.38 9.08 -7.32
C HIS A 353 -0.50 9.99 -6.09
N HIS A 354 0.33 11.01 -5.99
CA HIS A 354 0.24 12.01 -4.93
C HIS A 354 -1.12 12.71 -4.92
N LEU A 355 -1.54 13.25 -6.08
CA LEU A 355 -2.83 13.92 -6.22
C LEU A 355 -4.00 13.00 -5.86
N GLY A 356 -4.04 11.79 -6.45
CA GLY A 356 -5.13 10.85 -6.26
C GLY A 356 -5.25 10.37 -4.81
N ARG A 357 -4.13 10.03 -4.19
CA ARG A 357 -4.11 9.55 -2.80
C ARG A 357 -4.54 10.65 -1.82
N TYR A 358 -3.99 11.86 -1.95
CA TYR A 358 -4.35 12.95 -1.03
C TYR A 358 -5.81 13.37 -1.23
N GLU A 359 -6.29 13.49 -2.45
CA GLU A 359 -7.69 13.82 -2.71
C GLU A 359 -8.65 12.74 -2.19
N LEU A 360 -8.28 11.46 -2.33
CA LEU A 360 -9.12 10.35 -1.89
C LEU A 360 -9.30 10.33 -0.37
N PHE A 361 -8.21 10.52 0.39
CA PHE A 361 -8.20 10.31 1.83
C PHE A 361 -8.33 11.60 2.66
N THR A 362 -8.00 12.77 2.10
CA THR A 362 -7.93 14.01 2.90
C THR A 362 -8.81 15.15 2.39
N ASP A 363 -9.35 15.06 1.17
CA ASP A 363 -9.98 16.19 0.45
C ASP A 363 -9.06 17.43 0.29
N HIS A 364 -7.77 17.32 0.65
CA HIS A 364 -6.77 18.39 0.57
C HIS A 364 -5.44 17.86 0.05
N ILE A 365 -5.01 18.38 -1.08
CA ILE A 365 -3.73 18.00 -1.70
C ILE A 365 -2.62 18.85 -1.08
N ILE A 366 -1.77 18.22 -0.29
CA ILE A 366 -0.64 18.87 0.37
C ILE A 366 0.47 19.10 -0.66
N SER A 367 0.94 20.32 -0.78
CA SER A 367 2.05 20.69 -1.68
C SER A 367 3.39 20.12 -1.19
N SER A 368 4.36 20.02 -2.09
CA SER A 368 5.73 19.62 -1.75
C SER A 368 6.37 20.54 -0.71
N ASP A 369 6.09 21.85 -0.78
CA ASP A 369 6.64 22.82 0.18
C ASP A 369 6.03 22.63 1.58
N GLU A 370 4.73 22.36 1.67
CA GLU A 370 4.06 22.02 2.93
C GLU A 370 4.61 20.73 3.53
N LEU A 371 4.87 19.70 2.70
CA LEU A 371 5.48 18.45 3.15
C LEU A 371 6.91 18.66 3.66
N VAL A 372 7.71 19.44 2.94
CA VAL A 372 9.07 19.80 3.37
C VAL A 372 9.03 20.55 4.71
N ALA A 373 8.14 21.54 4.84
CA ALA A 373 7.98 22.28 6.07
C ALA A 373 7.52 21.40 7.25
N ALA A 374 6.63 20.42 6.97
CA ALA A 374 6.18 19.48 7.98
C ALA A 374 7.32 18.59 8.51
N TYR A 375 8.20 18.09 7.63
CA TYR A 375 9.40 17.38 8.09
C TYR A 375 10.38 18.26 8.86
N ASP A 376 10.56 19.51 8.42
CA ASP A 376 11.46 20.45 9.09
C ASP A 376 10.97 20.84 10.50
N ALA A 377 9.67 20.83 10.72
CA ALA A 377 9.07 21.14 12.01
C ALA A 377 9.19 20.03 13.06
N VAL A 378 9.49 18.78 12.66
CA VAL A 378 9.60 17.65 13.60
C VAL A 378 10.82 17.80 14.51
N THR A 379 10.61 17.67 15.81
CA THR A 379 11.68 17.73 16.83
C THR A 379 12.12 16.34 17.31
N ALA A 380 13.31 16.26 17.88
CA ALA A 380 13.81 15.02 18.49
C ALA A 380 12.92 14.54 19.65
N ASP A 381 12.38 15.47 20.44
CA ASP A 381 11.46 15.15 21.54
C ASP A 381 10.14 14.56 21.05
N GLN A 382 9.60 15.05 19.93
CA GLN A 382 8.40 14.46 19.31
C GLN A 382 8.66 13.03 18.84
N VAL A 383 9.80 12.78 18.20
CA VAL A 383 10.17 11.43 17.74
C VAL A 383 10.38 10.49 18.93
N ARG A 384 11.06 10.95 20.00
CA ARG A 384 11.25 10.17 21.23
C ARG A 384 9.94 9.87 21.95
N ALA A 385 9.06 10.85 22.07
CA ALA A 385 7.74 10.67 22.67
C ALA A 385 6.92 9.63 21.89
N LEU A 386 6.92 9.73 20.56
CA LEU A 386 6.25 8.77 19.70
C LEU A 386 6.84 7.36 19.81
N ALA A 387 8.16 7.22 19.91
CA ALA A 387 8.79 5.92 20.11
C ALA A 387 8.29 5.23 21.39
N ASN A 388 8.09 5.98 22.47
CA ASN A 388 7.53 5.44 23.72
C ASN A 388 6.03 5.08 23.62
N GLU A 389 5.29 5.70 22.70
CA GLU A 389 3.89 5.32 22.44
C GLU A 389 3.81 4.05 21.60
N VAL A 390 4.69 3.89 20.60
CA VAL A 390 4.68 2.78 19.63
C VAL A 390 5.36 1.54 20.22
N PHE A 391 6.58 1.65 20.76
CA PHE A 391 7.35 0.49 21.21
C PHE A 391 6.98 0.03 22.63
N ARG A 392 5.70 -0.27 22.80
CA ARG A 392 5.18 -0.86 24.02
C ARG A 392 5.36 -2.38 23.97
N PHE A 393 6.33 -2.90 24.70
CA PHE A 393 6.68 -4.32 24.68
C PHE A 393 5.56 -5.22 25.21
N ASP A 394 4.67 -4.71 26.07
CA ASP A 394 3.45 -5.41 26.50
C ASP A 394 2.43 -5.60 25.35
N GLN A 395 2.58 -4.86 24.26
CA GLN A 395 1.77 -4.94 23.03
C GLN A 395 2.56 -5.50 21.84
N ALA A 396 3.77 -5.98 22.07
CA ALA A 396 4.60 -6.53 21.00
C ALA A 396 4.02 -7.83 20.45
N SER A 397 4.13 -7.99 19.15
CA SER A 397 3.78 -9.19 18.40
C SER A 397 5.01 -9.75 17.70
N ILE A 398 4.98 -11.03 17.38
CA ILE A 398 6.02 -11.67 16.59
C ILE A 398 5.44 -12.77 15.72
N CYS A 399 5.90 -12.83 14.46
CA CYS A 399 5.74 -14.00 13.60
C CYS A 399 7.10 -14.61 13.33
N ALA A 400 7.18 -15.94 13.42
CA ALA A 400 8.36 -16.71 13.10
C ALA A 400 8.04 -17.75 12.01
N VAL A 401 8.82 -17.74 10.94
CA VAL A 401 8.72 -18.71 9.81
C VAL A 401 10.06 -19.40 9.65
N GLY A 402 10.06 -20.72 9.61
CA GLY A 402 11.28 -21.53 9.43
C GLY A 402 11.39 -22.67 10.43
N ASN A 403 12.59 -23.01 10.86
CA ASN A 403 12.88 -24.02 11.89
C ASN A 403 12.59 -23.42 13.28
N THR A 404 11.32 -23.32 13.63
CA THR A 404 10.84 -22.51 14.75
C THR A 404 10.80 -23.25 16.07
N GLY A 405 10.97 -22.51 17.18
CA GLY A 405 10.66 -22.92 18.53
C GLY A 405 9.16 -22.86 18.86
N ASP A 406 8.82 -22.98 20.13
CA ASP A 406 7.44 -22.86 20.62
C ASP A 406 7.05 -21.40 20.94
N GLU A 407 5.77 -21.19 21.24
CA GLU A 407 5.24 -19.86 21.56
C GLU A 407 5.90 -19.23 22.80
N ALA A 408 6.21 -20.03 23.83
CA ALA A 408 6.85 -19.55 25.05
C ALA A 408 8.25 -19.03 24.78
N TYR A 409 8.99 -19.69 23.88
CA TYR A 409 10.29 -19.21 23.41
C TYR A 409 10.17 -17.83 22.77
N TYR A 410 9.28 -17.65 21.77
CA TYR A 410 9.14 -16.37 21.07
C TYR A 410 8.60 -15.25 21.95
N ARG A 411 7.68 -15.55 22.89
CA ARG A 411 7.25 -14.59 23.91
C ARG A 411 8.42 -14.11 24.76
N SER A 412 9.36 -14.99 25.10
CA SER A 412 10.54 -14.63 25.89
C SER A 412 11.53 -13.73 25.13
N LEU A 413 11.50 -13.71 23.80
CA LEU A 413 12.38 -12.87 22.98
C LEU A 413 11.98 -11.40 22.97
N ILE A 414 10.69 -11.11 23.12
CA ILE A 414 10.10 -9.76 23.02
C ILE A 414 9.66 -9.19 24.38
N GLY A 415 9.77 -9.95 25.47
CA GLY A 415 9.35 -9.59 26.84
C GLY A 415 10.36 -8.80 27.65
#